data_a1a309107d8dd3816620ef3f96b152ee
#
_entry.id   a1a309107d8dd3816620ef3f96b152ee
#
_cell.length_a   1.000
_cell.length_b   1.000
_cell.length_c   1.000
_cell.angle_alpha   90.00
_cell.angle_beta   90.00
_cell.angle_gamma   90.00
#
_symmetry.space_group_name_H-M   'P 1'
#
loop_
_entity.id
_entity.type
_entity.pdbx_description
1 polymer ?
#
loop_
_entity_poly.entity_id
_entity_poly.type
_entity_poly.pdbx_seq_one_letter_code
_entity_poly.pdbx_strand_id
1 'polypeptide(L)'
;RYGLYMIDEANIESHGMGYGSASLAKDSTWLTAHMDRTHRMYERSKNHPAIVIWSLGNESGNGINFERTYDWLKSVEKNRPVQYERAEENYNTDIYCRMYRSVDVIKDYVSRKDIYRPFILCEYLHAMGNSCGGMKEYWDVFESEPMAQGGCIWDWVDQGLYKSLPGGGEMIAYGGDFGDRPNLKAFCFNGILRSDCLLYTSPSPRD
;
A
#
# COMPACT_ATOMS: atom_id res chain seq x y z
N ARG A 1 -2.34 6.71 21.11
CA ARG A 1 -1.87 7.94 21.74
C ARG A 1 -2.12 9.17 20.87
N TYR A 2 -1.94 9.02 19.54
CA TYR A 2 -2.07 10.12 18.59
C TYR A 2 -3.36 10.10 17.77
N GLY A 3 -4.25 9.14 18.00
CA GLY A 3 -5.53 9.02 17.29
C GLY A 3 -5.41 8.61 15.82
N LEU A 4 -4.26 8.02 15.42
CA LEU A 4 -4.06 7.55 14.05
C LEU A 4 -4.74 6.19 13.86
N TYR A 5 -5.40 6.04 12.72
CA TYR A 5 -5.85 4.75 12.23
C TYR A 5 -4.77 4.12 11.35
N MET A 6 -4.72 2.78 11.35
CA MET A 6 -3.68 2.03 10.64
C MET A 6 -4.29 0.86 9.88
N ILE A 7 -3.75 0.60 8.71
CA ILE A 7 -3.90 -0.66 7.99
C ILE A 7 -2.62 -1.45 8.26
N ASP A 8 -2.73 -2.61 8.91
CA ASP A 8 -1.56 -3.49 9.08
C ASP A 8 -1.52 -4.52 7.98
N GLU A 9 -0.36 -4.68 7.37
CA GLU A 9 -0.18 -5.52 6.18
C GLU A 9 0.78 -6.66 6.43
N ALA A 10 0.42 -7.84 5.93
CA ALA A 10 1.29 -9.00 5.95
C ALA A 10 2.49 -8.78 5.01
N ASN A 11 3.68 -9.16 5.48
CA ASN A 11 4.92 -9.06 4.70
C ASN A 11 4.94 -10.10 3.57
N ILE A 12 4.06 -9.91 2.57
CA ILE A 12 3.94 -10.75 1.39
C ILE A 12 3.98 -9.84 0.16
N GLU A 13 5.03 -9.97 -0.61
CA GLU A 13 5.18 -9.33 -1.91
C GLU A 13 6.01 -10.22 -2.82
N SER A 14 5.50 -10.48 -4.03
CA SER A 14 6.19 -11.27 -5.05
C SER A 14 6.05 -10.68 -6.45
N HIS A 15 6.01 -9.35 -6.54
CA HIS A 15 5.82 -8.57 -7.77
C HIS A 15 6.72 -9.02 -8.92
N GLY A 16 8.00 -9.30 -8.64
CA GLY A 16 8.96 -9.78 -9.63
C GLY A 16 8.61 -11.11 -10.32
N MET A 17 7.69 -11.90 -9.75
CA MET A 17 7.18 -13.14 -10.35
C MET A 17 5.99 -12.90 -11.30
N GLY A 18 5.50 -11.66 -11.38
CA GLY A 18 4.30 -11.30 -12.13
C GLY A 18 3.01 -11.88 -11.55
N TYR A 19 1.91 -11.73 -12.29
CA TYR A 19 0.56 -12.09 -11.80
C TYR A 19 -0.05 -13.29 -12.55
N GLY A 20 0.71 -13.86 -13.49
CA GLY A 20 0.30 -15.02 -14.30
C GLY A 20 0.41 -16.35 -13.56
N SER A 21 0.66 -17.41 -14.30
CA SER A 21 0.80 -18.76 -13.75
C SER A 21 2.05 -18.95 -12.86
N ALA A 22 3.07 -18.14 -13.05
CA ALA A 22 4.31 -18.16 -12.24
C ALA A 22 4.14 -17.43 -10.88
N SER A 23 3.02 -16.78 -10.64
CA SER A 23 2.76 -16.08 -9.37
C SER A 23 2.78 -17.05 -8.20
N LEU A 24 3.53 -16.70 -7.15
CA LEU A 24 3.60 -17.49 -5.91
C LEU A 24 2.25 -17.57 -5.18
N ALA A 25 1.32 -16.65 -5.46
CA ALA A 25 -0.05 -16.70 -4.93
C ALA A 25 -0.83 -17.95 -5.36
N LYS A 26 -0.45 -18.53 -6.51
CA LYS A 26 -1.12 -19.68 -7.14
C LYS A 26 -0.40 -20.99 -6.87
N ASP A 27 0.85 -20.95 -6.44
CA ASP A 27 1.65 -22.13 -6.14
C ASP A 27 1.45 -22.55 -4.68
N SER A 28 0.69 -23.63 -4.46
CA SER A 28 0.35 -24.15 -3.13
C SER A 28 1.56 -24.57 -2.30
N THR A 29 2.74 -24.76 -2.90
CA THR A 29 3.97 -25.05 -2.13
C THR A 29 4.41 -23.85 -1.27
N TRP A 30 3.96 -22.64 -1.61
CA TRP A 30 4.18 -21.40 -0.86
C TRP A 30 3.09 -21.09 0.17
N LEU A 31 2.07 -21.96 0.30
CA LEU A 31 0.95 -21.70 1.24
C LEU A 31 1.44 -21.51 2.67
N THR A 32 2.32 -22.36 3.15
CA THR A 32 2.86 -22.27 4.53
C THR A 32 3.54 -20.90 4.77
N ALA A 33 4.29 -20.40 3.79
CA ALA A 33 4.95 -19.10 3.91
C ALA A 33 3.95 -17.92 3.94
N HIS A 34 2.88 -17.98 3.13
CA HIS A 34 1.82 -16.98 3.16
C HIS A 34 1.07 -17.00 4.50
N MET A 35 0.68 -18.19 4.95
CA MET A 35 -0.02 -18.37 6.24
C MET A 35 0.83 -17.88 7.42
N ASP A 36 2.12 -18.23 7.48
CA ASP A 36 3.00 -17.80 8.57
C ASP A 36 3.08 -16.27 8.66
N ARG A 37 3.22 -15.58 7.53
CA ARG A 37 3.27 -14.11 7.51
C ARG A 37 1.96 -13.46 7.95
N THR A 38 0.83 -13.97 7.50
CA THR A 38 -0.49 -13.49 7.91
C THR A 38 -0.75 -13.76 9.39
N HIS A 39 -0.40 -14.94 9.90
CA HIS A 39 -0.50 -15.28 11.30
C HIS A 39 0.34 -14.35 12.18
N ARG A 40 1.60 -14.11 11.80
CA ARG A 40 2.50 -13.24 12.57
C ARG A 40 2.02 -11.80 12.58
N MET A 41 1.52 -11.29 11.47
CA MET A 41 0.89 -9.96 11.42
C MET A 41 -0.25 -9.88 12.44
N TYR A 42 -1.20 -10.81 12.35
CA TYR A 42 -2.37 -10.82 13.22
C TYR A 42 -2.00 -10.97 14.70
N GLU A 43 -1.19 -11.97 15.05
CA GLU A 43 -0.81 -12.24 16.45
C GLU A 43 -0.02 -11.07 17.08
N ARG A 44 0.87 -10.43 16.30
CA ARG A 44 1.59 -9.23 16.73
C ARG A 44 0.66 -8.07 17.02
N SER A 45 -0.36 -7.88 16.19
CA SER A 45 -1.06 -6.60 16.09
C SER A 45 -2.52 -6.63 16.53
N LYS A 46 -3.12 -7.80 16.77
CA LYS A 46 -4.56 -7.96 17.10
C LYS A 46 -5.05 -7.11 18.29
N ASN A 47 -4.17 -6.82 19.24
CA ASN A 47 -4.50 -6.04 20.43
C ASN A 47 -4.26 -4.52 20.26
N HIS A 48 -3.85 -4.07 19.10
CA HIS A 48 -3.64 -2.64 18.83
C HIS A 48 -4.93 -2.00 18.32
N PRO A 49 -5.56 -1.10 19.08
CA PRO A 49 -6.83 -0.48 18.68
C PRO A 49 -6.70 0.49 17.49
N ALA A 50 -5.50 0.93 17.18
CA ALA A 50 -5.23 1.76 15.99
C ALA A 50 -5.44 0.99 14.68
N ILE A 51 -5.27 -0.33 14.68
CA ILE A 51 -5.48 -1.17 13.52
C ILE A 51 -6.98 -1.29 13.23
N VAL A 52 -7.41 -0.78 12.10
CA VAL A 52 -8.82 -0.77 11.68
C VAL A 52 -9.09 -1.67 10.48
N ILE A 53 -8.06 -1.99 9.71
CA ILE A 53 -8.12 -2.84 8.52
C ILE A 53 -6.89 -3.76 8.52
N TRP A 54 -7.07 -4.98 8.04
CA TRP A 54 -6.00 -5.93 7.74
C TRP A 54 -5.76 -6.00 6.24
N SER A 55 -4.49 -6.00 5.82
CA SER A 55 -4.11 -6.21 4.42
C SER A 55 -3.32 -7.50 4.27
N LEU A 56 -3.68 -8.31 3.27
CA LEU A 56 -3.08 -9.63 3.09
C LEU A 56 -1.69 -9.58 2.43
N GLY A 57 -1.32 -8.45 1.84
CA GLY A 57 -0.04 -8.28 1.18
C GLY A 57 -0.11 -7.33 0.00
N ASN A 58 1.00 -7.26 -0.74
CA ASN A 58 1.19 -6.33 -1.84
C ASN A 58 1.59 -7.06 -3.12
N GLU A 59 1.07 -6.63 -4.26
CA GLU A 59 1.49 -6.94 -5.64
C GLU A 59 1.99 -8.37 -5.89
N SER A 60 1.22 -9.37 -5.46
CA SER A 60 1.63 -10.79 -5.57
C SER A 60 0.73 -11.64 -6.47
N GLY A 61 -0.23 -11.02 -7.17
CA GLY A 61 -1.29 -11.74 -7.87
C GLY A 61 -2.35 -12.28 -6.91
N ASN A 62 -3.36 -12.99 -7.40
CA ASN A 62 -4.38 -13.62 -6.58
C ASN A 62 -4.49 -15.11 -6.89
N GLY A 63 -4.79 -15.92 -5.87
CA GLY A 63 -4.93 -17.35 -5.98
C GLY A 63 -5.07 -18.03 -4.62
N ILE A 64 -4.96 -19.35 -4.64
CA ILE A 64 -5.27 -20.23 -3.50
C ILE A 64 -4.58 -19.78 -2.19
N ASN A 65 -3.36 -19.24 -2.24
CA ASN A 65 -2.64 -18.85 -1.04
C ASN A 65 -3.30 -17.63 -0.37
N PHE A 66 -3.72 -16.62 -1.13
CA PHE A 66 -4.44 -15.46 -0.58
C PHE A 66 -5.89 -15.81 -0.20
N GLU A 67 -6.53 -16.71 -0.91
CA GLU A 67 -7.84 -17.23 -0.52
C GLU A 67 -7.78 -17.91 0.86
N ARG A 68 -6.77 -18.75 1.10
CA ARG A 68 -6.57 -19.42 2.39
C ARG A 68 -6.19 -18.48 3.51
N THR A 69 -5.35 -17.46 3.24
CA THR A 69 -5.02 -16.44 4.25
C THR A 69 -6.25 -15.60 4.61
N TYR A 70 -7.08 -15.23 3.64
CA TYR A 70 -8.34 -14.54 3.87
C TYR A 70 -9.29 -15.38 4.72
N ASP A 71 -9.57 -16.62 4.31
CA ASP A 71 -10.48 -17.52 5.01
C ASP A 71 -10.07 -17.72 6.47
N TRP A 72 -8.76 -17.94 6.70
CA TRP A 72 -8.24 -18.07 8.04
C TRP A 72 -8.41 -16.78 8.85
N LEU A 73 -8.03 -15.63 8.30
CA LEU A 73 -8.12 -14.36 9.01
C LEU A 73 -9.57 -14.03 9.36
N LYS A 74 -10.52 -14.27 8.44
CA LYS A 74 -11.96 -14.12 8.70
C LYS A 74 -12.50 -15.15 9.70
N SER A 75 -11.82 -16.27 9.91
CA SER A 75 -12.22 -17.25 10.95
C SER A 75 -11.92 -16.75 12.35
N VAL A 76 -10.83 -16.00 12.54
CA VAL A 76 -10.36 -15.52 13.85
C VAL A 76 -10.67 -14.05 14.12
N GLU A 77 -10.88 -13.23 13.07
CA GLU A 77 -11.21 -11.81 13.15
C GLU A 77 -12.61 -11.54 12.59
N LYS A 78 -13.50 -11.04 13.43
CA LYS A 78 -14.92 -10.81 13.06
C LYS A 78 -15.29 -9.33 12.92
N ASN A 79 -14.45 -8.42 13.41
CA ASN A 79 -14.81 -7.03 13.55
C ASN A 79 -14.16 -6.13 12.49
N ARG A 80 -12.90 -6.42 12.15
CA ARG A 80 -12.13 -5.59 11.23
C ARG A 80 -12.16 -6.16 9.81
N PRO A 81 -12.36 -5.31 8.80
CA PRO A 81 -12.33 -5.76 7.42
C PRO A 81 -10.93 -6.18 6.98
N VAL A 82 -10.90 -7.02 5.95
CA VAL A 82 -9.69 -7.52 5.32
C VAL A 82 -9.65 -7.01 3.88
N GLN A 83 -8.53 -6.46 3.45
CA GLN A 83 -8.33 -6.02 2.08
C GLN A 83 -7.19 -6.76 1.40
N TYR A 84 -7.28 -6.87 0.07
CA TYR A 84 -6.18 -7.28 -0.79
C TYR A 84 -6.39 -6.74 -2.21
N GLU A 85 -5.45 -5.96 -2.73
CA GLU A 85 -5.63 -5.21 -3.98
C GLU A 85 -5.76 -6.10 -5.22
N ARG A 86 -5.06 -7.25 -5.25
CA ARG A 86 -5.16 -8.21 -6.36
C ARG A 86 -6.35 -9.15 -6.28
N ALA A 87 -7.10 -9.12 -5.19
CA ALA A 87 -8.39 -9.80 -5.14
C ALA A 87 -9.44 -9.09 -5.99
N GLU A 88 -9.27 -7.79 -6.25
CA GLU A 88 -10.22 -6.99 -7.03
C GLU A 88 -11.66 -7.15 -6.49
N GLU A 89 -12.57 -7.73 -7.28
CA GLU A 89 -13.94 -8.03 -6.85
C GLU A 89 -14.14 -9.52 -6.48
N ASN A 90 -13.06 -10.32 -6.36
CA ASN A 90 -13.18 -11.69 -5.88
C ASN A 90 -13.59 -11.73 -4.39
N TYR A 91 -14.03 -12.89 -3.92
CA TYR A 91 -14.62 -13.05 -2.57
C TYR A 91 -13.61 -12.77 -1.44
N ASN A 92 -12.32 -12.93 -1.70
CA ASN A 92 -11.26 -12.85 -0.69
C ASN A 92 -10.76 -11.44 -0.40
N THR A 93 -11.68 -10.49 -0.37
CA THR A 93 -11.48 -9.12 0.12
C THR A 93 -12.82 -8.51 0.54
N ASP A 94 -12.84 -7.76 1.64
CA ASP A 94 -14.01 -7.00 2.10
C ASP A 94 -14.07 -5.59 1.48
N ILE A 95 -12.98 -5.13 0.89
CA ILE A 95 -12.81 -3.79 0.33
C ILE A 95 -12.38 -3.93 -1.12
N TYR A 96 -12.98 -3.14 -2.03
CA TYR A 96 -12.46 -2.99 -3.39
C TYR A 96 -11.23 -2.09 -3.35
N CYS A 97 -10.08 -2.72 -3.17
CA CYS A 97 -8.81 -2.06 -2.94
C CYS A 97 -8.03 -1.98 -4.26
N ARG A 98 -7.58 -0.77 -4.64
CA ARG A 98 -6.87 -0.56 -5.92
C ARG A 98 -5.67 0.36 -5.73
N MET A 99 -4.76 0.32 -6.70
CA MET A 99 -3.60 1.22 -6.77
C MET A 99 -3.75 2.20 -7.92
N TYR A 100 -3.36 3.46 -7.72
CA TYR A 100 -3.15 4.49 -8.76
C TYR A 100 -4.32 4.67 -9.73
N ARG A 101 -5.56 4.46 -9.28
CA ARG A 101 -6.72 4.70 -10.13
C ARG A 101 -7.04 6.19 -10.18
N SER A 102 -7.43 6.68 -11.36
CA SER A 102 -7.86 8.05 -11.53
C SER A 102 -9.18 8.34 -10.81
N VAL A 103 -9.44 9.59 -10.56
CA VAL A 103 -10.70 10.08 -9.99
C VAL A 103 -11.92 9.59 -10.78
N ASP A 104 -11.83 9.54 -12.11
CA ASP A 104 -12.93 9.08 -12.97
C ASP A 104 -13.24 7.59 -12.73
N VAL A 105 -12.21 6.75 -12.59
CA VAL A 105 -12.40 5.32 -12.27
C VAL A 105 -13.06 5.12 -10.90
N ILE A 106 -12.75 5.98 -9.93
CA ILE A 106 -13.41 5.94 -8.62
C ILE A 106 -14.89 6.32 -8.76
N LYS A 107 -15.18 7.41 -9.47
CA LYS A 107 -16.55 7.86 -9.74
C LYS A 107 -17.36 6.81 -10.50
N ASP A 108 -16.77 6.18 -11.50
CA ASP A 108 -17.41 5.10 -12.25
C ASP A 108 -17.76 3.93 -11.32
N TYR A 109 -16.83 3.51 -10.46
CA TYR A 109 -17.10 2.43 -9.52
C TYR A 109 -18.24 2.78 -8.56
N VAL A 110 -18.17 3.93 -7.88
CA VAL A 110 -19.18 4.31 -6.86
C VAL A 110 -20.54 4.62 -7.46
N SER A 111 -20.63 4.92 -8.77
CA SER A 111 -21.90 5.11 -9.48
C SER A 111 -22.65 3.81 -9.78
N ARG A 112 -21.99 2.67 -9.68
CA ARG A 112 -22.60 1.35 -9.94
C ARG A 112 -23.62 1.03 -8.85
N LYS A 113 -24.72 0.37 -9.23
CA LYS A 113 -25.81 -0.04 -8.32
C LYS A 113 -25.59 -1.40 -7.67
N ASP A 114 -24.62 -2.15 -8.17
CA ASP A 114 -24.32 -3.53 -7.75
C ASP A 114 -23.17 -3.63 -6.76
N ILE A 115 -22.58 -2.51 -6.37
CA ILE A 115 -21.48 -2.50 -5.41
C ILE A 115 -22.00 -2.69 -3.98
N TYR A 116 -21.23 -3.43 -3.19
CA TYR A 116 -21.45 -3.59 -1.75
C TYR A 116 -20.17 -3.40 -0.95
N ARG A 117 -19.03 -3.28 -1.63
CA ARG A 117 -17.73 -3.04 -0.99
C ARG A 117 -17.35 -1.57 -1.08
N PRO A 118 -16.84 -0.98 0.01
CA PRO A 118 -16.24 0.34 -0.09
C PRO A 118 -14.97 0.28 -0.95
N PHE A 119 -14.64 1.44 -1.54
CA PHE A 119 -13.43 1.63 -2.34
C PHE A 119 -12.33 2.27 -1.49
N ILE A 120 -11.11 1.72 -1.56
CA ILE A 120 -9.90 2.33 -0.99
C ILE A 120 -8.78 2.28 -2.04
N LEU A 121 -8.05 3.38 -2.18
CA LEU A 121 -6.75 3.37 -2.85
C LEU A 121 -5.67 2.97 -1.85
N CYS A 122 -5.16 1.74 -1.90
CA CYS A 122 -4.06 1.34 -1.05
C CYS A 122 -2.76 2.08 -1.40
N GLU A 123 -2.66 2.58 -2.63
CA GLU A 123 -1.60 3.49 -3.06
C GLU A 123 -2.15 4.50 -4.06
N TYR A 124 -1.80 5.78 -3.88
CA TYR A 124 -2.06 6.83 -4.85
C TYR A 124 -1.03 7.97 -4.74
N LEU A 125 -1.02 8.88 -5.69
CA LEU A 125 -0.12 10.04 -5.72
C LEU A 125 1.35 9.66 -5.51
N HIS A 126 1.86 8.68 -6.27
CA HIS A 126 3.25 8.24 -6.19
C HIS A 126 4.22 9.42 -6.22
N ALA A 127 4.82 9.75 -5.08
CA ALA A 127 5.55 10.99 -4.85
C ALA A 127 7.00 10.95 -5.38
N MET A 128 7.21 10.44 -6.59
CA MET A 128 8.52 10.34 -7.21
C MET A 128 8.62 11.29 -8.39
N GLY A 129 9.61 12.18 -8.37
CA GLY A 129 9.80 13.19 -9.40
C GLY A 129 8.69 14.27 -9.39
N ASN A 130 8.30 14.75 -10.56
CA ASN A 130 7.23 15.75 -10.69
C ASN A 130 5.85 15.05 -10.66
N SER A 131 5.35 14.78 -9.48
CA SER A 131 4.12 14.03 -9.22
C SER A 131 3.33 14.63 -8.06
N CYS A 132 2.43 13.87 -7.43
CA CYS A 132 1.56 14.28 -6.32
C CYS A 132 0.51 15.36 -6.66
N GLY A 133 0.25 15.64 -7.93
CA GLY A 133 -0.84 16.53 -8.33
C GLY A 133 -2.22 15.89 -8.18
N GLY A 134 -3.25 16.74 -8.08
CA GLY A 134 -4.65 16.29 -8.08
C GLY A 134 -5.17 15.78 -6.73
N MET A 135 -4.47 16.02 -5.62
CA MET A 135 -4.90 15.58 -4.29
C MET A 135 -6.31 16.11 -3.95
N LYS A 136 -6.59 17.38 -4.27
CA LYS A 136 -7.90 17.97 -4.02
C LYS A 136 -9.01 17.22 -4.75
N GLU A 137 -8.80 16.87 -6.00
CA GLU A 137 -9.79 16.17 -6.82
C GLU A 137 -10.11 14.76 -6.26
N TYR A 138 -9.13 14.07 -5.71
CA TYR A 138 -9.35 12.80 -4.99
C TYR A 138 -10.17 13.02 -3.73
N TRP A 139 -9.81 14.02 -2.92
CA TRP A 139 -10.49 14.30 -1.67
C TRP A 139 -11.92 14.82 -1.89
N ASP A 140 -12.18 15.59 -2.94
CA ASP A 140 -13.54 15.97 -3.32
C ASP A 140 -14.44 14.74 -3.52
N VAL A 141 -13.90 13.65 -4.08
CA VAL A 141 -14.65 12.40 -4.24
C VAL A 141 -14.74 11.62 -2.94
N PHE A 142 -13.66 11.50 -2.18
CA PHE A 142 -13.67 10.77 -0.90
C PHE A 142 -14.64 11.41 0.10
N GLU A 143 -14.81 12.73 0.08
CA GLU A 143 -15.73 13.44 0.97
C GLU A 143 -17.17 13.42 0.46
N SER A 144 -17.39 13.34 -0.85
CA SER A 144 -18.76 13.39 -1.42
C SER A 144 -19.41 12.01 -1.58
N GLU A 145 -18.60 10.94 -1.70
CA GLU A 145 -19.09 9.60 -2.05
C GLU A 145 -18.88 8.61 -0.89
N PRO A 146 -19.94 8.20 -0.17
CA PRO A 146 -19.82 7.35 1.01
C PRO A 146 -19.11 6.02 0.77
N MET A 147 -19.12 5.51 -0.46
CA MET A 147 -18.42 4.26 -0.82
C MET A 147 -16.95 4.48 -1.18
N ALA A 148 -16.48 5.72 -1.37
CA ALA A 148 -15.07 6.06 -1.57
C ALA A 148 -14.46 6.47 -0.21
N GLN A 149 -13.77 5.55 0.45
CA GLN A 149 -13.34 5.71 1.84
C GLN A 149 -11.97 6.38 2.01
N GLY A 150 -11.27 6.66 0.92
CA GLY A 150 -9.97 7.34 0.98
C GLY A 150 -8.84 6.55 0.34
N GLY A 151 -7.61 6.88 0.73
CA GLY A 151 -6.42 6.22 0.20
C GLY A 151 -5.17 6.51 1.00
N CYS A 152 -4.11 5.74 0.72
CA CYS A 152 -2.78 5.88 1.28
C CYS A 152 -1.83 6.41 0.20
N ILE A 153 -1.19 7.54 0.46
CA ILE A 153 -0.21 8.11 -0.47
C ILE A 153 1.05 7.22 -0.50
N TRP A 154 1.56 6.93 -1.67
CA TRP A 154 2.85 6.30 -1.83
C TRP A 154 3.90 7.36 -2.18
N ASP A 155 4.76 7.79 -1.26
CA ASP A 155 4.99 7.26 0.07
C ASP A 155 4.97 8.40 1.09
N TRP A 156 5.08 8.09 2.38
CA TRP A 156 5.06 9.10 3.44
C TRP A 156 6.36 9.89 3.55
N VAL A 157 7.51 9.19 3.60
CA VAL A 157 8.82 9.82 3.80
C VAL A 157 9.86 9.17 2.89
N ASP A 158 10.72 9.98 2.29
CA ASP A 158 11.90 9.50 1.56
C ASP A 158 12.77 8.60 2.45
N GLN A 159 13.18 7.45 1.93
CA GLN A 159 13.94 6.43 2.65
C GLN A 159 15.44 6.52 2.37
N GLY A 160 15.95 7.72 2.06
CA GLY A 160 17.39 7.97 1.88
C GLY A 160 18.15 7.92 3.20
N LEU A 161 19.42 7.52 3.12
CA LEU A 161 20.31 7.40 4.27
C LEU A 161 21.40 8.48 4.21
N TYR A 162 21.81 8.99 5.37
CA TYR A 162 22.95 9.90 5.43
C TYR A 162 24.25 9.19 5.06
N LYS A 163 25.04 9.83 4.22
CA LYS A 163 26.36 9.37 3.80
C LYS A 163 27.36 10.51 3.94
N SER A 164 28.45 10.25 4.67
CA SER A 164 29.55 11.21 4.81
C SER A 164 30.31 11.35 3.47
N LEU A 165 30.69 12.58 3.15
CA LEU A 165 31.45 12.92 1.94
C LEU A 165 32.96 12.93 2.21
N PRO A 166 33.82 12.57 1.24
CA PRO A 166 35.27 12.52 1.40
C PRO A 166 35.91 13.85 1.79
N GLY A 167 35.28 15.00 1.51
CA GLY A 167 35.74 16.33 1.84
C GLY A 167 35.13 16.95 3.10
N GLY A 168 34.39 16.13 3.87
CA GLY A 168 33.56 16.59 4.97
C GLY A 168 32.13 16.95 4.52
N GLY A 169 31.21 17.00 5.49
CA GLY A 169 29.77 17.15 5.22
C GLY A 169 29.08 15.82 4.94
N GLU A 170 27.78 15.89 4.73
CA GLU A 170 26.92 14.71 4.50
C GLU A 170 25.99 14.97 3.32
N MET A 171 25.57 13.89 2.68
CA MET A 171 24.48 13.88 1.69
C MET A 171 23.45 12.84 2.07
N ILE A 172 22.21 13.02 1.61
CA ILE A 172 21.21 11.97 1.63
C ILE A 172 21.41 11.12 0.38
N ALA A 173 21.70 9.85 0.57
CA ALA A 173 22.10 8.91 -0.46
C ALA A 173 21.01 7.87 -0.73
N TYR A 174 21.02 7.29 -1.93
CA TYR A 174 20.08 6.26 -2.37
C TYR A 174 20.81 5.04 -2.96
N GLY A 175 20.07 4.11 -3.55
CA GLY A 175 20.61 2.85 -4.06
C GLY A 175 21.73 3.04 -5.08
N GLY A 176 22.88 2.43 -4.82
CA GLY A 176 24.12 2.53 -5.60
C GLY A 176 25.15 3.50 -5.03
N ASP A 177 24.73 4.51 -4.26
CA ASP A 177 25.65 5.48 -3.66
C ASP A 177 26.61 4.88 -2.63
N PHE A 178 26.22 3.77 -2.01
CA PHE A 178 27.04 2.99 -1.08
C PHE A 178 27.84 1.88 -1.76
N GLY A 179 27.80 1.78 -3.10
CA GLY A 179 28.42 0.68 -3.86
C GLY A 179 27.59 -0.60 -3.87
N ASP A 180 26.37 -0.56 -3.37
CA ASP A 180 25.44 -1.67 -3.29
C ASP A 180 24.95 -2.11 -4.68
N ARG A 181 24.85 -3.42 -4.88
CA ARG A 181 24.34 -4.04 -6.12
C ARG A 181 23.65 -5.37 -5.79
N PRO A 182 22.47 -5.65 -6.37
CA PRO A 182 21.64 -4.77 -7.20
C PRO A 182 21.01 -3.63 -6.39
N ASN A 183 20.54 -2.58 -7.08
CA ASN A 183 19.82 -1.46 -6.47
C ASN A 183 18.80 -0.86 -7.44
N LEU A 184 17.85 -0.10 -6.93
CA LEU A 184 16.80 0.61 -7.69
C LEU A 184 17.04 2.12 -7.75
N LYS A 185 18.26 2.58 -7.51
CA LYS A 185 18.64 4.00 -7.54
C LYS A 185 17.73 4.84 -6.64
N ALA A 186 17.18 5.93 -7.19
CA ALA A 186 16.34 6.86 -6.46
C ALA A 186 14.91 6.37 -6.16
N PHE A 187 14.60 5.08 -6.35
CA PHE A 187 13.26 4.54 -6.09
C PHE A 187 12.86 4.53 -4.60
N CYS A 188 13.77 4.87 -3.71
CA CYS A 188 13.51 5.15 -2.29
C CYS A 188 13.20 6.65 -2.01
N PHE A 189 13.17 7.51 -3.03
CA PHE A 189 12.83 8.94 -2.94
C PHE A 189 11.45 9.19 -3.55
N ASN A 190 10.44 8.73 -2.88
CA ASN A 190 9.04 8.80 -3.27
C ASN A 190 8.13 9.24 -2.11
N GLY A 191 8.72 9.85 -1.08
CA GLY A 191 8.01 10.43 0.05
C GLY A 191 7.45 11.82 -0.23
N ILE A 192 6.32 12.16 0.41
CA ILE A 192 5.84 13.55 0.48
C ILE A 192 6.65 14.39 1.48
N LEU A 193 7.37 13.70 2.35
CA LEU A 193 8.37 14.29 3.24
C LEU A 193 9.77 13.85 2.82
N ARG A 194 10.74 14.74 2.98
CA ARG A 194 12.14 14.43 2.79
C ARG A 194 12.65 13.47 3.88
N SER A 195 13.78 12.81 3.65
CA SER A 195 14.41 11.91 4.63
C SER A 195 14.72 12.57 5.99
N ASP A 196 14.84 13.90 6.02
CA ASP A 196 14.96 14.72 7.25
C ASP A 196 13.60 15.11 7.85
N CYS A 197 12.51 14.54 7.37
CA CYS A 197 11.12 14.80 7.77
C CYS A 197 10.62 16.24 7.50
N LEU A 198 11.27 16.98 6.62
CA LEU A 198 10.78 18.26 6.14
C LEU A 198 9.87 18.08 4.95
N LEU A 199 8.76 18.83 4.91
CA LEU A 199 7.85 18.83 3.76
C LEU A 199 8.61 19.31 2.52
N TYR A 200 8.39 18.65 1.38
CA TYR A 200 8.80 19.18 0.10
C TYR A 200 8.02 20.47 -0.15
N THR A 201 8.73 21.60 -0.11
CA THR A 201 8.22 22.88 -0.58
C THR A 201 8.50 22.98 -2.07
N SER A 202 7.81 22.22 -2.88
CA SER A 202 7.77 22.52 -4.30
C SER A 202 6.67 23.56 -4.51
N PRO A 203 6.96 24.73 -5.09
CA PRO A 203 5.88 25.61 -5.49
C PRO A 203 5.04 24.86 -6.52
N SER A 204 3.87 24.47 -6.12
CA SER A 204 2.87 24.03 -7.07
C SER A 204 2.57 25.20 -8.00
N PRO A 205 2.51 25.00 -9.31
CA PRO A 205 2.08 26.07 -10.23
C PRO A 205 0.66 26.58 -9.96
N ARG A 206 0.01 26.09 -8.92
CA ARG A 206 -1.37 26.39 -8.53
C ARG A 206 -1.52 26.97 -7.12
N ASP A 207 -0.41 27.22 -6.41
CA ASP A 207 -0.41 27.93 -5.13
C ASP A 207 -0.30 29.44 -5.33
#